data_1cae3390427211f078abc9687fdf1ecd
#
_entry.id   1cae3390427211f078abc9687fdf1ecd
#
_cell.length_a   1.000
_cell.length_b   1.000
_cell.length_c   1.000
_cell.angle_alpha   90.00
_cell.angle_beta   90.00
_cell.angle_gamma   90.00
#
_symmetry.space_group_name_H-M   'P 1'
#
loop_
_entity.id
_entity.type
_entity.pdbx_description
1 polymer ?
#
loop_
_entity_poly.entity_id
_entity_poly.type
_entity_poly.pdbx_seq_one_letter_code
_entity_poly.pdbx_strand_id
1 'polypeptide(L)'
;MNVAETQSQTVSTEYNGWTNRETWTVNLWLTNEECYYHQLQEILHDYEGREQAEELEQACRFIVERHDDTGLRSDLITAVLSRVNWQEIAESNR
;
A
#
# COMPACT_ATOMS: atom_id res chain seq x y z
N MET A 1 15.20 -29.11 2.62
CA MET A 1 14.98 -28.61 2.67
C MET A 1 15.00 -27.86 2.65
N ASN A 2 15.12 -27.88 2.62
CA ASN A 2 15.00 -27.20 2.59
C ASN A 2 15.26 -26.31 2.70
N VAL A 3 15.62 -26.54 3.06
CA VAL A 3 15.90 -25.70 3.26
C VAL A 3 16.10 -24.81 2.59
N ALA A 4 16.30 -25.16 2.05
CA ALA A 4 16.54 -24.20 1.32
C ALA A 4 15.57 -23.47 0.97
N GLU A 5 15.00 -23.91 0.79
CA GLU A 5 14.05 -23.24 0.69
C GLU A 5 13.92 -22.17 1.41
N THR A 6 14.43 -22.27 2.19
CA THR A 6 14.38 -21.31 3.07
C THR A 6 14.87 -20.04 2.67
N GLN A 7 15.91 -19.95 2.03
CA GLN A 7 16.40 -18.74 1.73
C GLN A 7 15.67 -18.01 0.77
N SER A 8 14.97 -18.60 -0.05
CA SER A 8 14.21 -17.85 -1.01
C SER A 8 13.17 -17.05 -0.30
N GLN A 9 12.66 -17.54 0.78
CA GLN A 9 11.71 -16.76 1.43
C GLN A 9 12.30 -15.60 2.11
N THR A 10 13.54 -15.67 2.47
CA THR A 10 14.14 -14.55 3.16
C THR A 10 14.50 -13.43 2.23
N VAL A 11 14.63 -13.68 0.94
CA VAL A 11 15.09 -12.65 0.05
C VAL A 11 14.02 -11.98 -0.76
N SER A 12 12.87 -12.56 -0.82
CA SER A 12 11.86 -11.95 -1.67
C SER A 12 10.51 -11.99 -1.05
N THR A 13 9.87 -10.84 -0.99
CA THR A 13 8.49 -10.73 -0.58
C THR A 13 7.63 -10.35 -1.78
N GLU A 14 8.21 -10.38 -2.95
CA GLU A 14 7.50 -9.96 -4.16
C GLU A 14 6.21 -10.71 -4.38
N TYR A 15 5.23 -10.00 -4.90
CA TYR A 15 3.94 -10.57 -5.20
C TYR A 15 3.43 -9.97 -6.50
N ASN A 16 3.29 -10.80 -7.51
CA ASN A 16 2.80 -10.38 -8.84
C ASN A 16 3.55 -9.15 -9.37
N GLY A 17 4.84 -9.10 -9.14
CA GLY A 17 5.64 -7.99 -9.63
C GLY A 17 5.72 -6.80 -8.72
N TRP A 18 5.02 -6.83 -7.59
CA TRP A 18 5.04 -5.75 -6.61
C TRP A 18 5.92 -6.11 -5.42
N THR A 19 6.34 -5.11 -4.67
CA THR A 19 7.22 -5.32 -3.53
C THR A 19 6.69 -6.39 -2.59
N ASN A 20 5.40 -6.38 -2.31
CA ASN A 20 4.78 -7.38 -1.46
C ASN A 20 3.29 -7.42 -1.75
N ARG A 21 2.60 -8.34 -1.10
CA ARG A 21 1.18 -8.52 -1.34
C ARG A 21 0.37 -7.33 -0.84
N GLU A 22 0.80 -6.72 0.25
CA GLU A 22 0.09 -5.57 0.79
C GLU A 22 0.06 -4.43 -0.22
N THR A 23 1.20 -4.17 -0.86
CA THR A 23 1.29 -3.12 -1.87
C THR A 23 0.39 -3.44 -3.06
N TRP A 24 0.45 -4.69 -3.53
CA TRP A 24 -0.40 -5.14 -4.63
C TRP A 24 -1.88 -4.95 -4.30
N THR A 25 -2.27 -5.34 -3.08
CA THR A 25 -3.66 -5.25 -2.65
C THR A 25 -4.15 -3.81 -2.63
N VAL A 26 -3.35 -2.91 -2.07
CA VAL A 26 -3.74 -1.51 -2.00
C VAL A 26 -3.87 -0.94 -3.41
N ASN A 27 -2.90 -1.23 -4.28
CA ASN A 27 -2.97 -0.74 -5.65
C ASN A 27 -4.21 -1.28 -6.37
N LEU A 28 -4.54 -2.54 -6.14
CA LEU A 28 -5.72 -3.14 -6.76
C LEU A 28 -6.98 -2.35 -6.41
N TRP A 29 -7.17 -2.04 -5.12
CA TRP A 29 -8.35 -1.32 -4.70
C TRP A 29 -8.34 0.13 -5.16
N LEU A 30 -7.19 0.79 -5.12
CA LEU A 30 -7.11 2.17 -5.55
C LEU A 30 -7.38 2.35 -7.03
N THR A 31 -7.12 1.32 -7.82
CA THR A 31 -7.32 1.43 -9.27
C THR A 31 -8.63 0.82 -9.74
N ASN A 32 -9.27 -0.01 -8.93
CA ASN A 32 -10.52 -0.65 -9.35
C ASN A 32 -11.78 0.03 -8.84
N GLU A 33 -11.67 0.82 -7.78
CA GLU A 33 -12.81 1.54 -7.24
C GLU A 33 -12.76 2.95 -7.80
N GLU A 34 -13.78 3.36 -8.50
CA GLU A 34 -13.77 4.63 -9.20
C GLU A 34 -13.47 5.81 -8.28
N CYS A 35 -14.12 5.83 -7.13
CA CYS A 35 -13.94 6.91 -6.18
C CYS A 35 -12.49 6.99 -5.70
N TYR A 36 -11.89 5.84 -5.40
CA TYR A 36 -10.51 5.80 -4.96
C TYR A 36 -9.56 6.15 -6.10
N TYR A 37 -9.90 5.73 -7.31
CA TYR A 37 -9.06 6.02 -8.45
C TYR A 37 -8.98 7.52 -8.70
N HIS A 38 -10.09 8.22 -8.53
CA HIS A 38 -10.09 9.67 -8.68
C HIS A 38 -9.20 10.32 -7.62
N GLN A 39 -9.23 9.83 -6.38
CA GLN A 39 -8.36 10.34 -5.34
C GLN A 39 -6.90 10.10 -5.67
N LEU A 40 -6.59 8.91 -6.17
CA LEU A 40 -5.24 8.58 -6.57
C LEU A 40 -4.75 9.56 -7.63
N GLN A 41 -5.55 9.79 -8.65
CA GLN A 41 -5.15 10.67 -9.74
C GLN A 41 -5.00 12.11 -9.28
N GLU A 42 -5.85 12.57 -8.38
CA GLU A 42 -5.72 13.92 -7.82
C GLU A 42 -4.42 14.07 -7.06
N ILE A 43 -4.06 13.08 -6.29
CA ILE A 43 -2.82 13.14 -5.52
C ILE A 43 -1.62 13.17 -6.47
N LEU A 44 -1.65 12.33 -7.51
CA LEU A 44 -0.54 12.31 -8.46
C LEU A 44 -0.44 13.60 -9.24
N HIS A 45 -1.56 14.29 -9.44
CA HIS A 45 -1.56 15.56 -10.13
C HIS A 45 -1.08 16.70 -9.23
N ASP A 46 -1.49 16.68 -7.97
CA ASP A 46 -1.26 17.82 -7.06
C ASP A 46 0.09 17.78 -6.35
N TYR A 47 0.72 16.62 -6.25
CA TYR A 47 1.95 16.45 -5.50
C TYR A 47 3.02 15.81 -6.36
N GLU A 48 4.27 15.94 -5.95
CA GLU A 48 5.39 15.41 -6.71
C GLU A 48 6.33 14.64 -5.80
N GLY A 49 7.05 13.70 -6.39
CA GLY A 49 8.09 12.98 -5.69
C GLY A 49 7.58 12.24 -4.49
N ARG A 50 8.31 12.36 -3.40
CA ARG A 50 7.98 11.62 -2.19
C ARG A 50 6.65 12.05 -1.57
N GLU A 51 6.24 13.29 -1.84
CA GLU A 51 4.98 13.75 -1.30
C GLU A 51 3.80 12.94 -1.81
N GLN A 52 3.90 12.43 -3.03
CA GLN A 52 2.84 11.58 -3.56
C GLN A 52 2.64 10.35 -2.68
N ALA A 53 3.75 9.72 -2.28
CA ALA A 53 3.68 8.55 -1.43
C ALA A 53 3.07 8.87 -0.07
N GLU A 54 3.47 10.01 0.49
CA GLU A 54 2.96 10.41 1.80
C GLU A 54 1.47 10.70 1.75
N GLU A 55 1.03 11.38 0.71
CA GLU A 55 -0.38 11.71 0.58
C GLU A 55 -1.23 10.47 0.30
N LEU A 56 -0.69 9.53 -0.47
CA LEU A 56 -1.39 8.27 -0.70
C LEU A 56 -1.58 7.51 0.59
N GLU A 57 -0.54 7.45 1.41
CA GLU A 57 -0.65 6.75 2.68
C GLU A 57 -1.68 7.40 3.58
N GLN A 58 -1.68 8.73 3.65
CA GLN A 58 -2.64 9.42 4.49
C GLN A 58 -4.07 9.22 4.01
N ALA A 59 -4.27 9.28 2.71
CA ALA A 59 -5.60 9.07 2.14
C ALA A 59 -6.12 7.67 2.45
N CYS A 60 -5.24 6.65 2.32
CA CYS A 60 -5.66 5.30 2.61
C CYS A 60 -5.93 5.08 4.09
N ARG A 61 -5.13 5.69 4.95
CA ARG A 61 -5.39 5.59 6.37
C ARG A 61 -6.73 6.21 6.71
N PHE A 62 -7.07 7.33 6.08
CA PHE A 62 -8.35 7.97 6.31
C PHE A 62 -9.50 7.07 5.88
N ILE A 63 -9.33 6.34 4.78
CA ILE A 63 -10.38 5.45 4.28
C ILE A 63 -10.61 4.28 5.21
N VAL A 64 -9.53 3.65 5.70
CA VAL A 64 -9.67 2.39 6.41
C VAL A 64 -9.71 2.50 7.92
N GLU A 65 -9.18 3.58 8.48
CA GLU A 65 -9.17 3.73 9.92
C GLU A 65 -10.42 4.45 10.38
N ARG A 66 -11.03 3.92 11.43
CA ARG A 66 -12.12 4.62 12.04
C ARG A 66 -11.58 5.34 13.22
N HIS A 67 -11.94 6.59 13.37
CA HIS A 67 -11.37 7.43 14.39
C HIS A 67 -11.60 6.92 15.81
N ASP A 68 -12.55 6.04 15.99
CA ASP A 68 -12.81 5.49 17.32
C ASP A 68 -12.32 4.03 17.42
N ASP A 69 -11.59 3.54 16.43
CA ASP A 69 -11.11 2.17 16.45
C ASP A 69 -9.86 2.08 17.30
N THR A 70 -9.85 1.14 18.23
CA THR A 70 -8.65 0.82 18.98
C THR A 70 -8.58 -0.69 19.10
N GLY A 71 -7.42 -1.20 19.47
CA GLY A 71 -7.27 -2.62 19.72
C GLY A 71 -6.83 -3.38 18.49
N LEU A 72 -7.23 -4.64 18.41
CA LEU A 72 -6.70 -5.58 17.42
C LEU A 72 -6.88 -5.11 16.00
N ARG A 73 -8.07 -4.66 15.66
CA ARG A 73 -8.34 -4.23 14.29
C ARG A 73 -7.46 -3.08 13.87
N SER A 74 -7.36 -2.08 14.73
CA SER A 74 -6.56 -0.91 14.46
C SER A 74 -5.08 -1.28 14.33
N ASP A 75 -4.60 -2.15 15.20
CA ASP A 75 -3.20 -2.58 15.15
C ASP A 75 -2.89 -3.35 13.87
N LEU A 76 -3.83 -4.20 13.45
CA LEU A 76 -3.62 -4.96 12.22
C LEU A 76 -3.60 -4.05 11.00
N ILE A 77 -4.49 -3.06 10.97
CA ILE A 77 -4.51 -2.11 9.87
C ILE A 77 -3.18 -1.35 9.81
N THR A 78 -2.71 -0.88 10.96
CA THR A 78 -1.46 -0.15 11.01
C THR A 78 -0.30 -1.03 10.54
N ALA A 79 -0.28 -2.27 10.98
CA ALA A 79 0.79 -3.18 10.61
C ALA A 79 0.80 -3.42 9.10
N VAL A 80 -0.37 -3.62 8.50
CA VAL A 80 -0.46 -3.84 7.06
C VAL A 80 -0.04 -2.60 6.30
N LEU A 81 -0.58 -1.45 6.68
CA LEU A 81 -0.29 -0.22 5.95
C LEU A 81 1.18 0.18 6.05
N SER A 82 1.85 -0.20 7.14
CA SER A 82 3.27 0.12 7.27
C SER A 82 4.14 -0.72 6.34
N ARG A 83 3.61 -1.79 5.77
CA ARG A 83 4.35 -2.62 4.83
C ARG A 83 4.14 -2.22 3.39
N VAL A 84 3.20 -1.32 3.12
CA VAL A 84 2.89 -0.91 1.75
C VAL A 84 4.00 -0.01 1.21
N ASN A 85 4.43 -0.29 0.00
CA ASN A 85 5.42 0.57 -0.67
C ASN A 85 4.66 1.63 -1.44
N TRP A 86 4.36 2.72 -0.77
CA TRP A 86 3.55 3.80 -1.34
C TRP A 86 4.22 4.46 -2.54
N GLN A 87 5.55 4.52 -2.51
CA GLN A 87 6.28 5.10 -3.63
C GLN A 87 6.10 4.26 -4.89
N GLU A 88 6.08 2.95 -4.74
CA GLU A 88 5.88 2.07 -5.88
C GLU A 88 4.52 2.28 -6.51
N ILE A 89 3.48 2.45 -5.66
CA ILE A 89 2.14 2.71 -6.17
C ILE A 89 2.11 4.02 -6.95
N ALA A 90 2.73 5.06 -6.39
CA ALA A 90 2.76 6.35 -7.07
C ALA A 90 3.47 6.24 -8.42
N GLU A 91 4.62 5.58 -8.44
CA GLU A 91 5.40 5.46 -9.66
C GLU A 91 4.69 4.63 -10.73
N SER A 92 3.96 3.63 -10.28
CA SER A 92 3.28 2.74 -11.23
C SER A 92 2.06 3.39 -11.87
N ASN A 93 1.53 4.44 -11.27
CA ASN A 93 0.30 5.06 -11.74
C ASN A 93 0.47 6.48 -12.29
N ARG A 94 1.67 6.98 -12.28
CA ARG A 94 1.94 8.31 -12.85
C ARG A 94 1.67 8.37 -14.34
#